data_1d7e5f00d08b79f7793bf23c806722f2
#
_entry.id   1d7e5f00d08b79f7793bf23c806722f2
#
_cell.length_a   1.000
_cell.length_b   1.000
_cell.length_c   1.000
_cell.angle_alpha   90.00
_cell.angle_beta   90.00
_cell.angle_gamma   90.00
#
_symmetry.space_group_name_H-M   'P 1'
#
loop_
_entity.id
_entity.type
_entity.pdbx_description
1 polymer ?
#
loop_
_entity_poly.entity_id
_entity_poly.type
_entity_poly.pdbx_seq_one_letter_code
_entity_poly.pdbx_strand_id
1 'polypeptide(L)'
;MAKPRKPAAFIKDPLWYKDAVVYQVHLKSFYDSNNDGVGDFPGLIEKLDYIADLGVNTIWLLPFYPSPRRDDGYDIADYRGVHPEYGSMADARRFIADAHKRG
;
A
#
# COMPACT_ATOMS: atom_id res chain seq x y z
N MET A 1 19.34 -10.84 12.18
CA MET A 1 19.27 -11.77 11.06
C MET A 1 17.80 -12.01 10.71
N ALA A 2 17.45 -11.80 9.46
CA ALA A 2 16.06 -12.01 9.05
C ALA A 2 15.70 -13.50 9.10
N LYS A 3 14.55 -13.84 9.66
CA LYS A 3 14.04 -15.21 9.58
C LYS A 3 13.66 -15.52 8.14
N PRO A 4 13.87 -16.77 7.68
CA PRO A 4 13.33 -17.19 6.39
C PRO A 4 11.83 -16.89 6.37
N ARG A 5 11.40 -16.19 5.32
CA ARG A 5 9.98 -15.88 5.19
C ARG A 5 9.25 -17.17 4.82
N LYS A 6 8.25 -17.53 5.61
CA LYS A 6 7.31 -18.57 5.21
C LYS A 6 6.53 -18.09 3.99
N PRO A 7 6.15 -18.99 3.07
CA PRO A 7 5.18 -18.63 2.06
C PRO A 7 3.98 -18.02 2.76
N ALA A 8 3.79 -16.71 2.56
CA ALA A 8 2.78 -15.99 3.29
C ALA A 8 1.41 -16.30 2.69
N ALA A 9 0.45 -16.61 3.57
CA ALA A 9 -0.95 -16.69 3.22
C ALA A 9 -1.68 -15.63 4.03
N PHE A 10 -2.67 -14.99 3.42
CA PHE A 10 -3.54 -14.09 4.15
C PHE A 10 -4.31 -14.87 5.20
N ILE A 11 -4.13 -14.50 6.46
CA ILE A 11 -4.76 -15.18 7.59
C ILE A 11 -5.96 -14.36 8.02
N LYS A 12 -7.16 -14.97 7.99
CA LYS A 12 -8.36 -14.35 8.56
C LYS A 12 -8.36 -14.54 10.05
N ASP A 13 -8.00 -13.50 10.78
CA ASP A 13 -8.02 -13.48 12.23
C ASP A 13 -8.82 -12.26 12.69
N PRO A 14 -9.98 -12.44 13.36
CA PRO A 14 -10.76 -11.30 13.84
C PRO A 14 -10.02 -10.43 14.85
N LEU A 15 -8.97 -10.95 15.47
CA LEU A 15 -8.16 -10.23 16.45
C LEU A 15 -6.80 -9.76 15.88
N TRP A 16 -6.68 -9.68 14.57
CA TRP A 16 -5.44 -9.31 13.88
C TRP A 16 -4.84 -7.98 14.39
N TYR A 17 -5.70 -7.05 14.77
CA TYR A 17 -5.27 -5.72 15.23
C TYR A 17 -4.51 -5.76 16.55
N LYS A 18 -4.64 -6.83 17.34
CA LYS A 18 -3.92 -6.94 18.63
C LYS A 18 -2.44 -7.18 18.46
N ASP A 19 -2.05 -7.83 17.36
CA ASP A 19 -0.66 -8.16 17.05
C ASP A 19 -0.16 -7.37 15.83
N ALA A 20 -0.89 -6.35 15.40
CA ALA A 20 -0.54 -5.59 14.22
C ALA A 20 0.70 -4.73 14.46
N VAL A 21 1.66 -4.86 13.56
CA VAL A 21 2.77 -3.93 13.42
C VAL A 21 2.53 -3.19 12.12
N VAL A 22 2.21 -1.90 12.22
CA VAL A 22 1.70 -1.12 11.10
C VAL A 22 2.81 -0.29 10.47
N TYR A 23 2.90 -0.35 9.15
CA TYR A 23 3.74 0.54 8.35
C TYR A 23 2.83 1.52 7.60
N GLN A 24 2.90 2.78 7.95
CA GLN A 24 2.10 3.82 7.30
C GLN A 24 2.80 4.31 6.05
N VAL A 25 2.07 4.37 4.93
CA VAL A 25 2.62 4.77 3.64
C VAL A 25 1.80 5.91 3.06
N HIS A 26 2.49 7.01 2.72
CA HIS A 26 1.94 8.03 1.84
C HIS A 26 2.36 7.70 0.41
N LEU A 27 1.42 7.26 -0.40
CA LEU A 27 1.70 6.71 -1.72
C LEU A 27 2.49 7.68 -2.60
N LYS A 28 2.09 8.95 -2.59
CA LYS A 28 2.68 10.01 -3.41
C LYS A 28 4.19 10.20 -3.19
N SER A 29 4.71 9.86 -2.02
CA SER A 29 6.11 10.11 -1.66
C SER A 29 6.92 8.84 -1.42
N PHE A 30 6.34 7.65 -1.65
CA PHE A 30 7.02 6.41 -1.30
C PHE A 30 7.96 5.90 -2.39
N TYR A 31 7.44 5.58 -3.57
CA TYR A 31 8.25 5.09 -4.68
C TYR A 31 7.59 5.37 -6.03
N ASP A 32 8.32 6.05 -6.90
CA ASP A 32 7.87 6.49 -8.21
C ASP A 32 8.33 5.48 -9.27
N SER A 33 7.40 4.71 -9.85
CA SER A 33 7.74 3.68 -10.83
C SER A 33 7.91 4.19 -12.26
N ASN A 34 7.34 5.35 -12.57
CA ASN A 34 7.32 5.89 -13.94
C ASN A 34 8.08 7.21 -14.09
N ASN A 35 8.78 7.62 -13.05
CA ASN A 35 9.64 8.80 -13.04
C ASN A 35 8.90 10.12 -13.33
N ASP A 36 7.66 10.24 -12.85
CA ASP A 36 6.88 11.48 -12.97
C ASP A 36 6.99 12.41 -11.75
N GLY A 37 7.79 12.01 -10.76
CA GLY A 37 7.99 12.75 -9.52
C GLY A 37 6.97 12.44 -8.43
N VAL A 38 6.04 11.54 -8.68
CA VAL A 38 4.97 11.15 -7.75
C VAL A 38 4.99 9.63 -7.57
N GLY A 39 4.97 9.16 -6.34
CA GLY A 39 4.86 7.73 -6.03
C GLY A 39 3.53 7.16 -6.51
N ASP A 40 3.48 5.86 -6.73
CA ASP A 40 2.31 5.19 -7.31
C ASP A 40 2.15 3.76 -6.80
N PHE A 41 1.01 3.13 -7.12
CA PHE A 41 0.75 1.73 -6.76
C PHE A 41 1.75 0.75 -7.38
N PRO A 42 2.11 0.85 -8.66
CA PRO A 42 3.16 -0.03 -9.20
C PRO A 42 4.47 0.05 -8.42
N GLY A 43 4.88 1.26 -8.01
CA GLY A 43 6.06 1.46 -7.18
C GLY A 43 5.93 0.82 -5.81
N LEU A 44 4.77 0.96 -5.17
CA LEU A 44 4.52 0.33 -3.88
C LEU A 44 4.55 -1.21 -4.00
N ILE A 45 3.95 -1.77 -5.04
CA ILE A 45 3.97 -3.20 -5.30
C ILE A 45 5.41 -3.70 -5.46
N GLU A 46 6.23 -2.97 -6.19
CA GLU A 46 7.64 -3.30 -6.41
C GLU A 46 8.43 -3.37 -5.10
N LYS A 47 8.02 -2.61 -4.09
CA LYS A 47 8.70 -2.54 -2.79
C LYS A 47 8.03 -3.35 -1.68
N LEU A 48 7.03 -4.17 -1.99
CA LEU A 48 6.35 -4.97 -0.97
C LEU A 48 7.28 -5.93 -0.23
N ASP A 49 8.26 -6.53 -0.92
CA ASP A 49 9.22 -7.40 -0.26
C ASP A 49 10.08 -6.65 0.75
N TYR A 50 10.49 -5.44 0.41
CA TYR A 50 11.21 -4.57 1.34
C TYR A 50 10.37 -4.30 2.60
N ILE A 51 9.10 -3.95 2.44
CA ILE A 51 8.19 -3.68 3.57
C ILE A 51 8.00 -4.93 4.42
N ALA A 52 7.77 -6.07 3.79
CA ALA A 52 7.61 -7.33 4.50
C ALA A 52 8.87 -7.72 5.29
N ASP A 53 10.05 -7.44 4.74
CA ASP A 53 11.34 -7.72 5.41
C ASP A 53 11.58 -6.85 6.63
N LEU A 54 10.86 -5.73 6.78
CA LEU A 54 10.90 -4.92 7.99
C LEU A 54 10.22 -5.61 9.18
N GLY A 55 9.49 -6.69 8.95
CA GLY A 55 8.79 -7.41 10.00
C GLY A 55 7.38 -6.91 10.30
N VAL A 56 6.86 -5.98 9.49
CA VAL A 56 5.48 -5.51 9.63
C VAL A 56 4.50 -6.49 9.01
N ASN A 57 3.28 -6.50 9.51
CA ASN A 57 2.21 -7.36 9.00
C ASN A 57 0.99 -6.58 8.52
N THR A 58 1.04 -5.27 8.59
CA THR A 58 -0.08 -4.40 8.23
C THR A 58 0.44 -3.15 7.54
N ILE A 59 -0.17 -2.77 6.43
CA ILE A 59 0.11 -1.52 5.75
C ILE A 59 -1.09 -0.60 5.91
N TRP A 60 -0.83 0.62 6.33
CA TRP A 60 -1.83 1.68 6.42
C TRP A 60 -1.55 2.70 5.33
N LEU A 61 -2.37 2.70 4.29
CA LEU A 61 -2.27 3.69 3.22
C LEU A 61 -2.97 4.99 3.61
N LEU A 62 -2.31 6.11 3.37
CA LEU A 62 -2.98 7.41 3.37
C LEU A 62 -3.91 7.48 2.15
N PRO A 63 -4.87 8.44 2.13
CA PRO A 63 -5.86 8.50 1.07
C PRO A 63 -5.23 8.54 -0.33
N PHE A 64 -5.73 7.70 -1.23
CA PHE A 64 -5.28 7.56 -2.61
C PHE A 64 -6.38 7.84 -3.63
N TYR A 65 -7.49 8.41 -3.18
CA TYR A 65 -8.64 8.74 -4.01
C TYR A 65 -8.37 9.99 -4.86
N PRO A 66 -9.10 10.20 -5.97
CA PRO A 66 -9.05 11.45 -6.69
C PRO A 66 -9.28 12.63 -5.75
N SER A 67 -8.40 13.61 -5.81
CA SER A 67 -8.40 14.74 -4.89
C SER A 67 -7.62 15.90 -5.49
N PRO A 68 -8.03 17.17 -5.25
CA PRO A 68 -7.20 18.32 -5.56
C PRO A 68 -5.96 18.43 -4.64
N ARG A 69 -5.89 17.58 -3.63
CA ARG A 69 -4.77 17.47 -2.68
C ARG A 69 -4.43 18.78 -1.96
N ARG A 70 -5.43 19.58 -1.67
CA ARG A 70 -5.27 20.78 -0.84
C ARG A 70 -5.13 20.45 0.63
N ASP A 71 -5.68 19.28 1.03
CA ASP A 71 -5.57 18.71 2.38
C ASP A 71 -4.90 17.32 2.30
N ASP A 72 -3.83 17.25 1.54
CA ASP A 72 -2.95 16.08 1.39
C ASP A 72 -3.68 14.77 1.01
N GLY A 73 -4.78 14.89 0.28
CA GLY A 73 -5.58 13.75 -0.17
C GLY A 73 -6.80 13.45 0.70
N TYR A 74 -6.94 14.09 1.85
CA TYR A 74 -8.12 13.93 2.70
C TYR A 74 -9.34 14.68 2.20
N ASP A 75 -9.17 15.61 1.28
CA ASP A 75 -10.22 16.31 0.54
C ASP A 75 -10.64 15.48 -0.68
N ILE A 76 -11.33 14.35 -0.41
CA ILE A 76 -11.62 13.32 -1.40
C ILE A 76 -12.73 13.77 -2.35
N ALA A 77 -12.42 13.77 -3.66
CA ALA A 77 -13.38 14.12 -4.70
C ALA A 77 -14.24 12.93 -5.16
N ASP A 78 -13.70 11.71 -5.10
CA ASP A 78 -14.40 10.51 -5.51
C ASP A 78 -13.95 9.33 -4.63
N TYR A 79 -14.88 8.79 -3.84
CA TYR A 79 -14.60 7.65 -2.95
C TYR A 79 -14.53 6.32 -3.68
N ARG A 80 -14.82 6.26 -4.97
CA ARG A 80 -14.83 5.02 -5.76
C ARG A 80 -13.69 4.91 -6.75
N GLY A 81 -12.79 5.88 -6.76
CA GLY A 81 -11.69 5.94 -7.73
C GLY A 81 -10.34 5.94 -7.06
N VAL A 82 -9.31 5.84 -7.91
CA VAL A 82 -7.92 6.00 -7.55
C VAL A 82 -7.43 7.26 -8.27
N HIS A 83 -6.65 8.10 -7.58
CA HIS A 83 -6.07 9.28 -8.19
C HIS A 83 -5.21 8.86 -9.38
N PRO A 84 -5.39 9.48 -10.57
CA PRO A 84 -4.70 9.04 -11.79
C PRO A 84 -3.17 8.98 -11.67
N GLU A 85 -2.58 9.86 -10.87
CA GLU A 85 -1.13 9.86 -10.66
C GLU A 85 -0.64 8.65 -9.86
N TYR A 86 -1.54 7.98 -9.11
CA TYR A 86 -1.19 6.80 -8.32
C TYR A 86 -1.39 5.49 -9.09
N GLY A 87 -2.08 5.54 -10.20
CA GLY A 87 -2.37 4.37 -11.01
C GLY A 87 -3.86 4.19 -11.26
N SER A 88 -4.25 2.96 -11.54
CA SER A 88 -5.62 2.58 -11.84
C SER A 88 -6.25 1.79 -10.69
N MET A 89 -7.56 1.57 -10.78
CA MET A 89 -8.25 0.66 -9.86
C MET A 89 -7.69 -0.77 -9.96
N ALA A 90 -7.27 -1.19 -11.16
CA ALA A 90 -6.62 -2.50 -11.34
C ALA A 90 -5.30 -2.57 -10.57
N ASP A 91 -4.52 -1.49 -10.57
CA ASP A 91 -3.28 -1.43 -9.79
C ASP A 91 -3.54 -1.52 -8.29
N ALA A 92 -4.57 -0.85 -7.79
CA ALA A 92 -4.96 -0.93 -6.39
C ALA A 92 -5.38 -2.36 -6.00
N ARG A 93 -6.16 -3.03 -6.83
CA ARG A 93 -6.56 -4.43 -6.61
C ARG A 93 -5.36 -5.36 -6.63
N ARG A 94 -4.43 -5.17 -7.54
CA ARG A 94 -3.20 -5.94 -7.61
C ARG A 94 -2.35 -5.73 -6.36
N PHE A 95 -2.25 -4.51 -5.86
CA PHE A 95 -1.57 -4.23 -4.60
C PHE A 95 -2.16 -5.04 -3.44
N ILE A 96 -3.49 -5.04 -3.30
CA ILE A 96 -4.17 -5.80 -2.23
C ILE A 96 -3.85 -7.28 -2.35
N ALA A 97 -3.95 -7.85 -3.56
CA ALA A 97 -3.66 -9.26 -3.79
C ALA A 97 -2.20 -9.60 -3.46
N ASP A 98 -1.26 -8.78 -3.91
CA ASP A 98 0.16 -9.01 -3.70
C ASP A 98 0.56 -8.82 -2.23
N ALA A 99 -0.06 -7.88 -1.52
CA ALA A 99 0.13 -7.72 -0.07
C ALA A 99 -0.39 -8.96 0.69
N HIS A 100 -1.57 -9.45 0.33
CA HIS A 100 -2.15 -10.63 0.97
C HIS A 100 -1.33 -11.90 0.71
N LYS A 101 -0.67 -12.03 -0.42
CA LYS A 101 0.27 -13.13 -0.69
C LYS A 101 1.44 -13.19 0.28
N ARG A 102 1.77 -12.06 0.88
CA ARG A 102 2.88 -11.95 1.83
C ARG A 102 2.42 -12.00 3.29
N GLY A 103 1.14 -12.23 3.50
CA GLY A 103 0.57 -12.25 4.85
C GLY A 103 0.32 -10.90 5.43
#